data_e4806b20eeff590cb8213fef90dc52c8
#
_entry.id   e4806b20eeff590cb8213fef90dc52c8
#
_cell.length_a   1.000
_cell.length_b   1.000
_cell.length_c   1.000
_cell.angle_alpha   90.00
_cell.angle_beta   90.00
_cell.angle_gamma   90.00
#
_symmetry.space_group_name_H-M   'P 1'
#
loop_
_entity.id
_entity.type
_entity.pdbx_description
1 polymer ?
#
loop_
_entity_poly.entity_id
_entity_poly.type
_entity_poly.pdbx_seq_one_letter_code
_entity_poly.pdbx_strand_id
1 'polypeptide(L)'
;MIKLLLGLLGLTGALVAAGLLIGGGTLLWVDTAMTDSEGFINSKPVGLKTEAYAITTPPAEVEIEIPGPIDVGTVATLRISAENRDPEKGVFIGLAGAADLGGYLSDVAYDEIVELEAEPFEVTLVTHPGVAAPQTPTAQAFWTASAHGIGPQTFTWDVESGDYAVVLMNEDASSGVEVETVVGTRVPVMRPFGTSLLIAGGIVLVFGTLMIGLAI
;
A
#
# COMPACT_ATOMS: atom_id res chain seq x y z
N MET A 1 -15.17 29.91 42.00
CA MET A 1 -14.66 28.54 41.75
C MET A 1 -15.31 27.87 40.56
N ILE A 2 -16.67 27.79 40.48
CA ILE A 2 -17.38 27.13 39.37
C ILE A 2 -17.06 27.76 38.02
N LYS A 3 -17.08 29.08 37.88
CA LYS A 3 -16.75 29.78 36.64
C LYS A 3 -15.34 29.52 36.14
N LEU A 4 -14.35 29.45 37.03
CA LEU A 4 -12.97 29.12 36.69
C LEU A 4 -12.82 27.66 36.17
N LEU A 5 -13.58 26.74 36.78
CA LEU A 5 -13.60 25.33 36.41
C LEU A 5 -14.28 25.14 35.05
N LEU A 6 -15.37 25.85 34.77
CA LEU A 6 -16.05 25.87 33.47
C LEU A 6 -15.17 26.48 32.37
N GLY A 7 -14.45 27.55 32.67
CA GLY A 7 -13.50 28.16 31.74
C GLY A 7 -12.33 27.21 31.37
N LEU A 8 -11.75 26.51 32.37
CA LEU A 8 -10.72 25.53 32.15
C LEU A 8 -11.20 24.32 31.33
N LEU A 9 -12.38 23.78 31.68
CA LEU A 9 -12.97 22.66 30.91
C LEU A 9 -13.29 23.07 29.47
N GLY A 10 -13.81 24.29 29.28
CA GLY A 10 -14.10 24.82 27.94
C GLY A 10 -12.82 25.01 27.11
N LEU A 11 -11.74 25.52 27.71
CA LEU A 11 -10.45 25.69 27.03
C LEU A 11 -9.81 24.32 26.64
N THR A 12 -9.84 23.37 27.58
CA THR A 12 -9.35 22.01 27.30
C THR A 12 -10.17 21.35 26.20
N GLY A 13 -11.50 21.50 26.24
CA GLY A 13 -12.39 21.02 25.18
C GLY A 13 -12.08 21.65 23.82
N ALA A 14 -11.83 22.97 23.77
CA ALA A 14 -11.44 23.64 22.53
C ALA A 14 -10.10 23.14 21.94
N LEU A 15 -9.12 22.85 22.79
CA LEU A 15 -7.84 22.28 22.34
C LEU A 15 -8.02 20.85 21.80
N VAL A 16 -8.80 20.01 22.47
CA VAL A 16 -9.12 18.66 21.98
C VAL A 16 -9.88 18.73 20.66
N ALA A 17 -10.87 19.63 20.56
CA ALA A 17 -11.63 19.85 19.33
C ALA A 17 -10.72 20.27 18.18
N ALA A 18 -9.77 21.17 18.40
CA ALA A 18 -8.80 21.59 17.38
C ALA A 18 -7.97 20.41 16.89
N GLY A 19 -7.48 19.55 17.79
CA GLY A 19 -6.75 18.34 17.43
C GLY A 19 -7.57 17.37 16.57
N LEU A 20 -8.83 17.13 16.95
CA LEU A 20 -9.75 16.25 16.21
C LEU A 20 -10.10 16.83 14.82
N LEU A 21 -10.33 18.14 14.73
CA LEU A 21 -10.66 18.81 13.46
C LEU A 21 -9.45 18.84 12.52
N ILE A 22 -8.26 19.11 13.03
CA ILE A 22 -7.03 19.08 12.22
C ILE A 22 -6.77 17.64 11.75
N GLY A 23 -6.78 16.65 12.65
CA GLY A 23 -6.55 15.24 12.30
C GLY A 23 -7.58 14.71 11.29
N GLY A 24 -8.87 14.95 11.53
CA GLY A 24 -9.94 14.55 10.60
C GLY A 24 -9.86 15.27 9.26
N GLY A 25 -9.55 16.57 9.27
CA GLY A 25 -9.38 17.36 8.05
C GLY A 25 -8.17 16.90 7.22
N THR A 26 -7.06 16.57 7.86
CA THR A 26 -5.86 16.03 7.19
C THR A 26 -6.15 14.69 6.53
N LEU A 27 -6.84 13.77 7.23
CA LEU A 27 -7.21 12.47 6.66
C LEU A 27 -8.11 12.62 5.42
N LEU A 28 -9.12 13.49 5.48
CA LEU A 28 -9.98 13.75 4.33
C LEU A 28 -9.26 14.47 3.19
N TRP A 29 -8.30 15.33 3.51
CA TRP A 29 -7.48 15.99 2.50
C TRP A 29 -6.59 14.98 1.77
N VAL A 30 -5.93 14.07 2.48
CA VAL A 30 -5.14 12.97 1.88
C VAL A 30 -6.04 12.11 1.00
N ASP A 31 -7.21 11.69 1.52
CA ASP A 31 -8.18 10.87 0.77
C ASP A 31 -8.69 11.54 -0.52
N THR A 32 -8.76 12.88 -0.56
CA THR A 32 -9.29 13.58 -1.75
C THR A 32 -8.24 14.16 -2.67
N ALA A 33 -7.07 14.54 -2.13
CA ALA A 33 -6.03 15.25 -2.87
C ALA A 33 -4.91 14.33 -3.39
N MET A 34 -4.70 13.18 -2.75
CA MET A 34 -3.60 12.26 -3.06
C MET A 34 -4.06 10.95 -3.71
N THR A 35 -5.38 10.70 -3.78
CA THR A 35 -5.93 9.49 -4.39
C THR A 35 -6.37 9.74 -5.83
N ASP A 36 -6.33 8.68 -6.63
CA ASP A 36 -6.93 8.65 -7.96
C ASP A 36 -8.47 8.46 -7.90
N SER A 37 -9.12 8.34 -9.06
CA SER A 37 -10.58 8.15 -9.15
C SER A 37 -11.10 6.86 -8.51
N GLU A 38 -10.22 5.89 -8.25
CA GLU A 38 -10.54 4.61 -7.62
C GLU A 38 -10.14 4.58 -6.13
N GLY A 39 -9.60 5.70 -5.62
CA GLY A 39 -9.20 5.88 -4.22
C GLY A 39 -7.81 5.32 -3.89
N PHE A 40 -6.94 5.07 -4.87
CA PHE A 40 -5.58 4.62 -4.64
C PHE A 40 -4.59 5.79 -4.57
N ILE A 41 -3.70 5.74 -3.60
CA ILE A 41 -2.48 6.55 -3.56
C ILE A 41 -1.42 5.78 -4.34
N ASN A 42 -0.95 6.34 -5.44
CA ASN A 42 0.00 5.69 -6.33
C ASN A 42 1.42 6.21 -6.13
N SER A 43 2.40 5.33 -6.27
CA SER A 43 3.80 5.70 -6.42
C SER A 43 4.04 6.42 -7.76
N LYS A 44 5.19 7.07 -7.89
CA LYS A 44 5.71 7.42 -9.22
C LYS A 44 6.05 6.12 -9.96
N PRO A 45 6.00 6.13 -11.31
CA PRO A 45 6.48 5.02 -12.11
C PRO A 45 7.96 4.71 -11.82
N VAL A 46 8.27 3.44 -11.69
CA VAL A 46 9.60 2.91 -11.38
C VAL A 46 10.05 2.00 -12.50
N GLY A 47 11.15 2.33 -13.14
CA GLY A 47 11.80 1.44 -14.11
C GLY A 47 12.68 0.42 -13.40
N LEU A 48 12.44 -0.86 -13.65
CA LEU A 48 13.23 -1.99 -13.13
C LEU A 48 13.84 -2.76 -14.30
N LYS A 49 15.10 -3.18 -14.15
CA LYS A 49 15.80 -3.93 -15.19
C LYS A 49 16.74 -4.96 -14.58
N THR A 50 16.72 -6.16 -15.15
CA THR A 50 17.66 -7.24 -14.86
C THR A 50 17.97 -8.07 -16.10
N GLU A 51 19.12 -8.70 -16.14
CA GLU A 51 19.46 -9.74 -17.14
C GLU A 51 18.99 -11.14 -16.69
N ALA A 52 18.54 -11.26 -15.44
CA ALA A 52 17.99 -12.49 -14.88
C ALA A 52 16.56 -12.78 -15.38
N TYR A 53 15.93 -13.83 -14.85
CA TYR A 53 14.59 -14.25 -15.24
C TYR A 53 13.47 -13.54 -14.48
N ALA A 54 13.78 -13.02 -13.29
CA ALA A 54 12.80 -12.37 -12.43
C ALA A 54 13.40 -11.23 -11.61
N ILE A 55 12.54 -10.30 -11.21
CA ILE A 55 12.80 -9.31 -10.16
C ILE A 55 11.79 -9.57 -9.05
N THR A 56 12.25 -9.69 -7.80
CA THR A 56 11.39 -9.97 -6.65
C THR A 56 11.51 -8.89 -5.57
N THR A 57 10.48 -8.75 -4.76
CA THR A 57 10.59 -8.08 -3.46
C THR A 57 11.11 -9.06 -2.41
N PRO A 58 11.74 -8.60 -1.33
CA PRO A 58 11.96 -9.44 -0.16
C PRO A 58 10.62 -9.92 0.40
N PRO A 59 10.60 -11.06 1.12
CA PRO A 59 9.43 -11.50 1.86
C PRO A 59 8.97 -10.42 2.84
N ALA A 60 7.69 -10.10 2.80
CA ALA A 60 7.06 -9.15 3.70
C ALA A 60 6.07 -9.89 4.60
N GLU A 61 6.33 -9.88 5.91
CA GLU A 61 5.38 -10.35 6.91
C GLU A 61 4.29 -9.29 7.09
N VAL A 62 3.06 -9.68 6.83
CA VAL A 62 1.88 -8.82 6.99
C VAL A 62 1.10 -9.33 8.20
N GLU A 63 1.07 -8.53 9.26
CA GLU A 63 0.21 -8.77 10.42
C GLU A 63 -0.88 -7.70 10.46
N ILE A 64 -2.14 -8.14 10.47
CA ILE A 64 -3.29 -7.25 10.60
C ILE A 64 -3.91 -7.49 11.98
N GLU A 65 -3.57 -6.62 12.93
CA GLU A 65 -4.23 -6.58 14.23
C GLU A 65 -5.27 -5.44 14.26
N ILE A 66 -6.54 -5.81 14.37
CA ILE A 66 -7.63 -4.85 14.54
C ILE A 66 -8.02 -4.83 16.02
N PRO A 67 -7.76 -3.71 16.75
CA PRO A 67 -8.12 -3.62 18.16
C PRO A 67 -9.65 -3.59 18.34
N GLY A 68 -10.18 -4.57 19.09
CA GLY A 68 -11.59 -4.59 19.50
C GLY A 68 -12.52 -5.34 18.53
N PRO A 69 -13.83 -5.38 18.83
CA PRO A 69 -14.84 -6.13 18.07
C PRO A 69 -15.33 -5.36 16.81
N ILE A 70 -14.46 -4.59 16.18
CA ILE A 70 -14.81 -3.79 15.00
C ILE A 70 -14.42 -4.61 13.77
N ASP A 71 -15.42 -5.07 13.02
CA ASP A 71 -15.21 -5.60 11.68
C ASP A 71 -15.07 -4.39 10.73
N VAL A 72 -13.84 -4.10 10.34
CA VAL A 72 -13.55 -3.01 9.39
C VAL A 72 -13.53 -3.49 7.94
N GLY A 73 -13.84 -4.76 7.70
CA GLY A 73 -13.72 -5.35 6.35
C GLY A 73 -12.27 -5.32 5.86
N THR A 74 -12.07 -4.99 4.58
CA THR A 74 -10.74 -4.84 3.99
C THR A 74 -10.00 -3.66 4.60
N VAL A 75 -8.87 -3.90 5.26
CA VAL A 75 -8.05 -2.86 5.90
C VAL A 75 -7.31 -2.03 4.85
N ALA A 76 -6.76 -2.72 3.86
CA ALA A 76 -6.05 -2.10 2.74
C ALA A 76 -6.20 -2.95 1.48
N THR A 77 -6.16 -2.31 0.32
CA THR A 77 -6.04 -2.96 -1.00
C THR A 77 -4.74 -2.51 -1.64
N LEU A 78 -3.91 -3.46 -2.05
CA LEU A 78 -2.72 -3.23 -2.85
C LEU A 78 -3.08 -3.34 -4.33
N ARG A 79 -2.56 -2.42 -5.16
CA ARG A 79 -2.62 -2.49 -6.62
C ARG A 79 -1.20 -2.46 -7.16
N ILE A 80 -0.87 -3.42 -8.02
CA ILE A 80 0.42 -3.41 -8.72
C ILE A 80 0.13 -3.41 -10.21
N SER A 81 0.72 -2.44 -10.89
CA SER A 81 0.69 -2.33 -12.35
C SER A 81 2.10 -2.42 -12.89
N ALA A 82 2.31 -3.16 -13.96
CA ALA A 82 3.56 -3.15 -14.68
C ALA A 82 3.34 -3.28 -16.19
N GLU A 83 4.27 -2.73 -16.95
CA GLU A 83 4.33 -2.82 -18.40
C GLU A 83 5.76 -3.15 -18.82
N ASN A 84 5.90 -4.07 -19.77
CA ASN A 84 7.20 -4.36 -20.35
C ASN A 84 7.62 -3.18 -21.22
N ARG A 85 8.88 -2.75 -21.14
CA ARG A 85 9.41 -1.68 -21.99
C ARG A 85 9.58 -2.09 -23.44
N ASP A 86 9.67 -3.39 -23.71
CA ASP A 86 9.55 -3.95 -25.05
C ASP A 86 8.06 -4.18 -25.34
N PRO A 87 7.45 -3.40 -26.28
CA PRO A 87 6.01 -3.50 -26.56
C PRO A 87 5.59 -4.81 -27.24
N GLU A 88 6.52 -5.63 -27.67
CA GLU A 88 6.24 -6.96 -28.25
C GLU A 88 6.26 -8.08 -27.20
N LYS A 89 6.75 -7.78 -25.96
CA LYS A 89 6.81 -8.75 -24.85
C LYS A 89 5.68 -8.54 -23.86
N GLY A 90 5.10 -9.66 -23.43
CA GLY A 90 4.18 -9.66 -22.29
C GLY A 90 4.95 -9.57 -20.97
N VAL A 91 4.35 -8.91 -19.99
CA VAL A 91 4.79 -8.89 -18.59
C VAL A 91 3.93 -9.85 -17.78
N PHE A 92 4.53 -10.50 -16.79
CA PHE A 92 3.85 -11.23 -15.73
C PHE A 92 4.14 -10.56 -14.39
N ILE A 93 3.08 -10.30 -13.63
CA ILE A 93 3.15 -9.80 -12.25
C ILE A 93 2.48 -10.85 -11.38
N GLY A 94 3.18 -11.35 -10.35
CA GLY A 94 2.63 -12.33 -9.40
C GLY A 94 2.83 -11.91 -7.96
N LEU A 95 1.83 -12.14 -7.12
CA LEU A 95 1.90 -12.13 -5.67
C LEU A 95 1.72 -13.56 -5.19
N ALA A 96 2.60 -14.05 -4.34
CA ALA A 96 2.51 -15.39 -3.77
C ALA A 96 2.98 -15.43 -2.32
N GLY A 97 2.64 -16.51 -1.63
CA GLY A 97 3.30 -16.83 -0.38
C GLY A 97 4.81 -16.94 -0.56
N ALA A 98 5.58 -16.38 0.37
CA ALA A 98 7.04 -16.31 0.26
C ALA A 98 7.69 -17.69 0.09
N ALA A 99 7.14 -18.71 0.75
CA ALA A 99 7.63 -20.08 0.63
C ALA A 99 7.39 -20.69 -0.77
N ASP A 100 6.23 -20.44 -1.36
CA ASP A 100 5.87 -20.93 -2.70
C ASP A 100 6.73 -20.26 -3.77
N LEU A 101 6.90 -18.93 -3.68
CA LEU A 101 7.76 -18.19 -4.59
C LEU A 101 9.22 -18.62 -4.46
N GLY A 102 9.73 -18.80 -3.23
CA GLY A 102 11.07 -19.32 -2.98
C GLY A 102 11.28 -20.73 -3.56
N GLY A 103 10.28 -21.59 -3.49
CA GLY A 103 10.28 -22.91 -4.13
C GLY A 103 10.32 -22.81 -5.66
N TYR A 104 9.51 -21.94 -6.24
CA TYR A 104 9.45 -21.71 -7.69
C TYR A 104 10.77 -21.16 -8.26
N LEU A 105 11.45 -20.29 -7.54
CA LEU A 105 12.72 -19.68 -7.93
C LEU A 105 13.97 -20.41 -7.42
N SER A 106 13.83 -21.59 -6.82
CA SER A 106 14.90 -22.25 -6.05
C SER A 106 16.20 -22.50 -6.82
N ASP A 107 16.18 -22.59 -8.13
CA ASP A 107 17.36 -22.81 -8.97
C ASP A 107 17.40 -21.85 -10.18
N VAL A 108 16.56 -20.82 -10.12
CA VAL A 108 16.40 -19.81 -11.15
C VAL A 108 17.21 -18.57 -10.77
N ALA A 109 17.89 -17.95 -11.74
CA ALA A 109 18.56 -16.68 -11.51
C ALA A 109 17.52 -15.54 -11.42
N TYR A 110 17.55 -14.75 -10.34
CA TYR A 110 16.69 -13.58 -10.13
C TYR A 110 17.41 -12.48 -9.37
N ASP A 111 16.88 -11.26 -9.47
CA ASP A 111 17.34 -10.13 -8.68
C ASP A 111 16.27 -9.76 -7.64
N GLU A 112 16.72 -9.53 -6.40
CA GLU A 112 15.87 -9.12 -5.30
C GLU A 112 16.06 -7.64 -5.01
N ILE A 113 14.95 -6.90 -4.87
CA ILE A 113 14.95 -5.50 -4.46
C ILE A 113 15.25 -5.45 -2.96
N VAL A 114 16.44 -4.99 -2.57
CA VAL A 114 16.83 -4.90 -1.14
C VAL A 114 16.71 -3.50 -0.57
N GLU A 115 16.71 -2.48 -1.42
CA GLU A 115 16.60 -1.09 -0.97
C GLU A 115 15.90 -0.25 -2.04
N LEU A 116 15.05 0.66 -1.60
CA LEU A 116 14.29 1.55 -2.45
C LEU A 116 14.37 2.95 -1.82
N GLU A 117 15.25 3.79 -2.38
CA GLU A 117 15.39 5.18 -1.95
C GLU A 117 14.45 6.09 -2.73
N ALA A 118 13.81 7.03 -2.04
CA ALA A 118 12.80 7.90 -2.65
C ALA A 118 13.39 9.17 -3.30
N GLU A 119 14.53 9.68 -2.80
CA GLU A 119 15.18 10.90 -3.30
C GLU A 119 16.72 10.87 -3.10
N PRO A 120 17.54 10.71 -4.18
CA PRO A 120 17.11 10.40 -5.55
C PRO A 120 16.50 9.01 -5.61
N PHE A 121 15.56 8.80 -6.55
CA PHE A 121 14.96 7.48 -6.69
C PHE A 121 16.02 6.47 -7.17
N GLU A 122 16.39 5.55 -6.30
CA GLU A 122 17.40 4.53 -6.56
C GLU A 122 16.92 3.17 -6.04
N VAL A 123 17.09 2.12 -6.87
CA VAL A 123 16.71 0.76 -6.51
C VAL A 123 17.99 -0.07 -6.46
N THR A 124 18.27 -0.67 -5.32
CA THR A 124 19.38 -1.60 -5.14
C THR A 124 18.88 -3.03 -5.32
N LEU A 125 19.50 -3.74 -6.25
CA LEU A 125 19.21 -5.14 -6.56
C LEU A 125 20.34 -6.04 -6.06
N VAL A 126 19.98 -7.19 -5.49
CA VAL A 126 20.93 -8.26 -5.15
C VAL A 126 20.63 -9.47 -6.03
N THR A 127 21.64 -9.92 -6.76
CA THR A 127 21.52 -11.07 -7.67
C THR A 127 21.63 -12.39 -6.92
N HIS A 128 20.61 -13.22 -7.09
CA HIS A 128 20.60 -14.61 -6.68
C HIS A 128 20.92 -15.49 -7.90
N PRO A 129 22.04 -16.24 -7.91
CA PRO A 129 22.42 -17.05 -9.05
C PRO A 129 21.53 -18.28 -9.15
N GLY A 130 21.28 -18.73 -10.38
CA GLY A 130 20.56 -19.97 -10.69
C GLY A 130 21.02 -20.50 -12.05
N VAL A 131 20.78 -21.77 -12.29
CA VAL A 131 21.22 -22.48 -13.54
C VAL A 131 20.03 -22.97 -14.36
N ALA A 132 18.84 -22.99 -13.78
CA ALA A 132 17.62 -23.42 -14.43
C ALA A 132 16.85 -22.24 -15.05
N ALA A 133 16.16 -22.49 -16.16
CA ALA A 133 15.11 -21.59 -16.63
C ALA A 133 13.82 -21.85 -15.81
N PRO A 134 13.07 -20.82 -15.45
CA PRO A 134 11.81 -20.98 -14.73
C PRO A 134 10.77 -21.70 -15.60
N GLN A 135 9.83 -22.37 -14.96
CA GLN A 135 8.62 -22.80 -15.63
C GLN A 135 7.77 -21.57 -16.00
N THR A 136 6.91 -21.71 -17.00
CA THR A 136 6.00 -20.61 -17.39
C THR A 136 5.18 -20.14 -16.18
N PRO A 137 5.24 -18.85 -15.79
CA PRO A 137 4.59 -18.37 -14.58
C PRO A 137 3.06 -18.49 -14.65
N THR A 138 2.48 -18.32 -15.82
CA THR A 138 1.01 -18.45 -16.03
C THR A 138 0.48 -19.89 -15.85
N ALA A 139 1.37 -20.89 -15.87
CA ALA A 139 1.00 -22.29 -15.64
C ALA A 139 1.01 -22.69 -14.15
N GLN A 140 1.45 -21.81 -13.25
CA GLN A 140 1.52 -22.09 -11.83
C GLN A 140 0.19 -21.72 -11.15
N ALA A 141 -0.22 -22.52 -10.15
CA ALA A 141 -1.50 -22.37 -9.46
C ALA A 141 -1.36 -21.76 -8.04
N PHE A 142 -0.17 -21.44 -7.58
CA PHE A 142 0.09 -20.96 -6.22
C PHE A 142 -0.01 -19.42 -6.08
N TRP A 143 -0.26 -18.69 -7.16
CA TRP A 143 -0.38 -17.24 -7.10
C TRP A 143 -1.61 -16.82 -6.29
N THR A 144 -1.41 -15.98 -5.28
CA THR A 144 -2.49 -15.32 -4.52
C THR A 144 -3.20 -14.30 -5.40
N ALA A 145 -2.44 -13.55 -6.21
CA ALA A 145 -2.95 -12.67 -7.25
C ALA A 145 -1.94 -12.58 -8.38
N SER A 146 -2.40 -12.43 -9.61
CA SER A 146 -1.52 -12.25 -10.76
C SER A 146 -2.21 -11.53 -11.91
N ALA A 147 -1.39 -10.91 -12.77
CA ALA A 147 -1.81 -10.36 -14.05
C ALA A 147 -0.71 -10.57 -15.08
N HIS A 148 -1.06 -10.77 -16.35
CA HIS A 148 -0.11 -11.01 -17.42
C HIS A 148 -0.66 -10.61 -18.78
N GLY A 149 0.22 -10.33 -19.72
CA GLY A 149 -0.12 -9.98 -21.10
C GLY A 149 0.78 -8.87 -21.67
N ILE A 150 0.49 -8.49 -22.91
CA ILE A 150 1.14 -7.37 -23.60
C ILE A 150 0.50 -6.05 -23.14
N GLY A 151 1.32 -5.00 -23.04
CA GLY A 151 0.92 -3.69 -22.52
C GLY A 151 0.77 -3.66 -20.99
N PRO A 152 0.12 -2.62 -20.43
CA PRO A 152 -0.04 -2.48 -18.99
C PRO A 152 -0.88 -3.60 -18.41
N GLN A 153 -0.34 -4.30 -17.42
CA GLN A 153 -1.04 -5.32 -16.66
C GLN A 153 -1.21 -4.86 -15.23
N THR A 154 -2.34 -5.18 -14.62
CA THR A 154 -2.67 -4.73 -13.26
C THR A 154 -3.43 -5.82 -12.52
N PHE A 155 -3.05 -6.06 -11.27
CA PHE A 155 -3.90 -6.77 -10.32
C PHE A 155 -4.16 -5.91 -9.07
N THR A 156 -5.23 -6.25 -8.38
CA THR A 156 -5.53 -5.74 -7.03
C THR A 156 -5.63 -6.92 -6.07
N TRP A 157 -5.18 -6.71 -4.85
CA TRP A 157 -5.23 -7.69 -3.77
C TRP A 157 -5.66 -7.01 -2.48
N ASP A 158 -6.70 -7.54 -1.87
CA ASP A 158 -7.09 -7.12 -0.53
C ASP A 158 -6.12 -7.74 0.47
N VAL A 159 -5.46 -6.90 1.24
CA VAL A 159 -4.34 -7.31 2.08
C VAL A 159 -4.82 -8.22 3.20
N GLU A 160 -4.21 -9.40 3.28
CA GLU A 160 -4.46 -10.41 4.31
C GLU A 160 -3.17 -10.71 5.08
N SER A 161 -3.31 -11.22 6.31
CA SER A 161 -2.14 -11.61 7.12
C SER A 161 -1.43 -12.82 6.51
N GLY A 162 -0.10 -12.79 6.51
CA GLY A 162 0.76 -13.84 5.95
C GLY A 162 2.10 -13.31 5.48
N ASP A 163 2.93 -14.19 4.96
CA ASP A 163 4.23 -13.88 4.37
C ASP A 163 4.12 -13.88 2.85
N TYR A 164 4.30 -12.73 2.23
CA TYR A 164 4.12 -12.57 0.79
C TYR A 164 5.35 -11.96 0.13
N ALA A 165 5.54 -12.29 -1.14
CA ALA A 165 6.48 -11.61 -2.01
C ALA A 165 5.88 -11.38 -3.41
N VAL A 166 6.33 -10.32 -4.07
CA VAL A 166 5.94 -9.97 -5.44
C VAL A 166 7.03 -10.38 -6.40
N VAL A 167 6.66 -10.85 -7.58
CA VAL A 167 7.58 -11.17 -8.67
C VAL A 167 7.16 -10.47 -9.95
N LEU A 168 8.14 -9.98 -10.69
CA LEU A 168 8.02 -9.43 -12.05
C LEU A 168 8.85 -10.28 -13.00
N MET A 169 8.24 -10.76 -14.07
CA MET A 169 8.87 -11.62 -15.08
C MET A 169 8.39 -11.26 -16.49
N ASN A 170 9.11 -11.73 -17.49
CA ASN A 170 8.51 -11.83 -18.82
C ASN A 170 7.45 -12.95 -18.81
N GLU A 171 6.32 -12.72 -19.48
CA GLU A 171 5.21 -13.69 -19.53
C GLU A 171 5.63 -15.06 -20.09
N ASP A 172 6.57 -15.05 -21.03
CA ASP A 172 7.14 -16.24 -21.69
C ASP A 172 8.25 -16.91 -20.88
N ALA A 173 8.52 -16.45 -19.66
CA ALA A 173 9.61 -16.92 -18.80
C ALA A 173 11.01 -16.70 -19.38
N SER A 174 11.20 -15.82 -20.36
CA SER A 174 12.53 -15.45 -20.87
C SER A 174 13.29 -14.56 -19.89
N SER A 175 14.62 -14.60 -19.93
CA SER A 175 15.49 -13.70 -19.18
C SER A 175 15.50 -12.29 -19.78
N GLY A 176 16.09 -11.34 -19.05
CA GLY A 176 16.16 -9.94 -19.46
C GLY A 176 14.83 -9.23 -19.24
N VAL A 177 14.44 -9.05 -17.97
CA VAL A 177 13.20 -8.35 -17.58
C VAL A 177 13.48 -6.85 -17.53
N GLU A 178 12.74 -6.08 -18.32
CA GLU A 178 12.79 -4.62 -18.29
C GLU A 178 11.36 -4.06 -18.26
N VAL A 179 10.93 -3.55 -17.10
CA VAL A 179 9.55 -3.15 -16.85
C VAL A 179 9.48 -1.78 -16.22
N GLU A 180 8.36 -1.10 -16.45
CA GLU A 180 7.94 0.06 -15.68
C GLU A 180 6.80 -0.35 -14.76
N THR A 181 6.92 -0.08 -13.46
CA THR A 181 5.93 -0.52 -12.46
C THR A 181 5.42 0.65 -11.63
N VAL A 182 4.15 0.55 -11.22
CA VAL A 182 3.47 1.48 -10.31
C VAL A 182 2.81 0.67 -9.22
N VAL A 183 3.02 1.09 -7.97
CA VAL A 183 2.37 0.49 -6.80
C VAL A 183 1.37 1.47 -6.24
N GLY A 184 0.14 1.03 -6.04
CA GLY A 184 -0.94 1.81 -5.44
C GLY A 184 -1.48 1.15 -4.18
N THR A 185 -1.82 1.96 -3.18
CA THR A 185 -2.45 1.48 -1.94
C THR A 185 -3.74 2.26 -1.69
N ARG A 186 -4.80 1.54 -1.36
CA ARG A 186 -6.08 2.11 -0.93
C ARG A 186 -6.38 1.65 0.49
N VAL A 187 -6.73 2.60 1.36
CA VAL A 187 -7.11 2.36 2.76
C VAL A 187 -8.56 2.81 2.96
N PRO A 188 -9.56 1.91 2.81
CA PRO A 188 -10.98 2.27 2.81
C PRO A 188 -11.47 2.93 4.08
N VAL A 189 -10.83 2.64 5.22
CA VAL A 189 -11.22 3.18 6.54
C VAL A 189 -10.81 4.65 6.73
N MET A 190 -9.96 5.21 5.89
CA MET A 190 -9.42 6.58 6.04
C MET A 190 -10.54 7.63 6.03
N ARG A 191 -11.44 7.55 5.05
CA ARG A 191 -12.55 8.49 4.89
C ARG A 191 -13.59 8.45 6.02
N PRO A 192 -14.17 7.28 6.41
CA PRO A 192 -15.12 7.22 7.52
C PRO A 192 -14.47 7.62 8.85
N PHE A 193 -13.19 7.28 9.06
CA PHE A 193 -12.49 7.69 10.28
C PHE A 193 -12.25 9.19 10.33
N GLY A 194 -11.78 9.81 9.25
CA GLY A 194 -11.63 11.26 9.14
C GLY A 194 -12.95 12.01 9.37
N THR A 195 -14.04 11.52 8.79
CA THR A 195 -15.39 12.09 8.99
C THR A 195 -15.83 11.98 10.45
N SER A 196 -15.60 10.84 11.10
CA SER A 196 -15.95 10.64 12.51
C SER A 196 -15.18 11.59 13.42
N LEU A 197 -13.89 11.82 13.17
CA LEU A 197 -13.08 12.79 13.91
C LEU A 197 -13.59 14.22 13.74
N LEU A 198 -14.02 14.63 12.54
CA LEU A 198 -14.59 15.95 12.30
C LEU A 198 -15.91 16.15 13.05
N ILE A 199 -16.79 15.15 13.05
CA ILE A 199 -18.06 15.20 13.78
C ILE A 199 -17.80 15.30 15.29
N ALA A 200 -16.93 14.43 15.83
CA ALA A 200 -16.55 14.47 17.23
C ALA A 200 -15.91 15.81 17.63
N GLY A 201 -14.99 16.31 16.81
CA GLY A 201 -14.35 17.62 17.00
C GLY A 201 -15.36 18.77 17.00
N GLY A 202 -16.32 18.75 16.08
CA GLY A 202 -17.41 19.73 16.02
C GLY A 202 -18.29 19.72 17.28
N ILE A 203 -18.68 18.53 17.77
CA ILE A 203 -19.45 18.38 19.00
C ILE A 203 -18.67 18.93 20.21
N VAL A 204 -17.41 18.51 20.37
CA VAL A 204 -16.57 18.98 21.49
C VAL A 204 -16.34 20.49 21.42
N LEU A 205 -16.19 21.07 20.23
CA LEU A 205 -16.05 22.51 20.05
C LEU A 205 -17.28 23.26 20.51
N VAL A 206 -18.51 22.82 20.15
CA VAL A 206 -19.76 23.42 20.56
C VAL A 206 -19.91 23.37 22.08
N PHE A 207 -19.66 22.21 22.71
CA PHE A 207 -19.71 22.10 24.16
C PHE A 207 -18.65 22.94 24.86
N GLY A 208 -17.41 22.98 24.34
CA GLY A 208 -16.35 23.80 24.89
C GLY A 208 -16.65 25.30 24.84
N THR A 209 -17.21 25.81 23.73
CA THR A 209 -17.59 27.20 23.56
C THR A 209 -18.77 27.58 24.45
N LEU A 210 -19.75 26.69 24.60
CA LEU A 210 -20.88 26.90 25.56
C LEU A 210 -20.37 27.01 27.01
N MET A 211 -19.44 26.16 27.43
CA MET A 211 -18.84 26.19 28.76
C MET A 211 -18.05 27.48 29.01
N ILE A 212 -17.30 27.95 28.02
CA ILE A 212 -16.61 29.26 28.11
C ILE A 212 -17.63 30.40 28.24
N GLY A 213 -18.70 30.39 27.44
CA GLY A 213 -19.75 31.37 27.50
C GLY A 213 -20.47 31.44 28.87
N LEU A 214 -20.67 30.30 29.53
CA LEU A 214 -21.24 30.21 30.86
C LEU A 214 -20.26 30.62 31.98
N ALA A 215 -18.95 30.65 31.70
CA ALA A 215 -17.92 31.07 32.64
C ALA A 215 -17.71 32.60 32.70
N ILE A 216 -18.13 33.31 31.64
CA ILE A 216 -18.09 34.78 31.58
C ILE A 216 -19.30 35.36 32.32
#